data_b65fec8756fb39f945211528d562654a
#
_entry.id   b65fec8756fb39f945211528d562654a
#
_cell.length_a   1.000
_cell.length_b   1.000
_cell.length_c   1.000
_cell.angle_alpha   90.00
_cell.angle_beta   90.00
_cell.angle_gamma   90.00
#
_symmetry.space_group_name_H-M   'P 1'
#
loop_
_entity.id
_entity.type
_entity.pdbx_description
1 polymer ?
#
loop_
_entity_poly.entity_id
_entity_poly.type
_entity_poly.pdbx_seq_one_letter_code
_entity_poly.pdbx_strand_id
1 'polypeptide(L)'
;MIETLHRHRGFIVLTLLLVGAAMTYWLSARDFDSGRPDFFYLADALLHGRTWLEQALGPYDIVVIDERVYVPFAPFAAFVLAPLVAVVGPQAAIAWEPAVNSLLAASGLALLWRLAGRLGVASTGDRVWLVILFGFSTATWWVTMRGGVWHTGQLMASILTFAGLLEAFGRRRALVLGLLAGAGFLTRATHLAAVPYWAWRTLPEAIRERLPADIRSAVRVALPKAGWLLVGFAPALGFALWYNAVRFDNPFESGYGLAALPDFLEARRQLGVFSLAHLSMNLEYFLWHLGQATATFPWFKPDGLGMSVLLTSPGLLFAVRADWRRRETIALGLTALLVLVPSLLYYGGGWWQFGYRYALDCFPFVMALCAMAAARHGIGRGWKALILLGVAVNLYGVYWNFNP
;
A
#
# COMPACT_ATOMS: atom_id res chain seq x y z
N MET A 1 -15.88 -35.72 2.00
CA MET A 1 -14.61 -36.24 1.45
C MET A 1 -14.07 -35.34 0.31
N ILE A 2 -14.84 -35.05 -0.74
CA ILE A 2 -14.42 -34.21 -1.88
C ILE A 2 -14.12 -32.75 -1.44
N GLU A 3 -14.94 -32.16 -0.60
CA GLU A 3 -14.79 -30.80 -0.10
C GLU A 3 -13.55 -30.66 0.80
N THR A 4 -13.23 -31.66 1.60
CA THR A 4 -12.02 -31.74 2.43
C THR A 4 -10.77 -31.82 1.56
N LEU A 5 -10.79 -32.63 0.49
CA LEU A 5 -9.69 -32.75 -0.48
C LEU A 5 -9.44 -31.42 -1.22
N HIS A 6 -10.50 -30.71 -1.62
CA HIS A 6 -10.36 -29.40 -2.25
C HIS A 6 -9.79 -28.33 -1.29
N ARG A 7 -10.18 -28.36 -0.02
CA ARG A 7 -9.60 -27.47 1.01
C ARG A 7 -8.13 -27.75 1.24
N HIS A 8 -7.73 -29.03 1.37
CA HIS A 8 -6.31 -29.40 1.53
C HIS A 8 -5.46 -28.99 0.32
N ARG A 9 -5.96 -29.23 -0.91
CA ARG A 9 -5.27 -28.83 -2.14
C ARG A 9 -5.09 -27.30 -2.19
N GLY A 10 -6.13 -26.54 -1.89
CA GLY A 10 -6.05 -25.06 -1.85
C GLY A 10 -5.07 -24.55 -0.82
N PHE A 11 -4.98 -25.20 0.35
CA PHE A 11 -4.02 -24.85 1.40
C PHE A 11 -2.59 -25.14 0.97
N ILE A 12 -2.31 -26.31 0.39
CA ILE A 12 -0.98 -26.67 -0.11
C ILE A 12 -0.52 -25.69 -1.20
N VAL A 13 -1.39 -25.40 -2.19
CA VAL A 13 -1.07 -24.44 -3.25
C VAL A 13 -0.76 -23.06 -2.69
N LEU A 14 -1.56 -22.58 -1.74
CA LEU A 14 -1.30 -21.29 -1.08
C LEU A 14 0.04 -21.29 -0.36
N THR A 15 0.35 -22.31 0.44
CA THR A 15 1.61 -22.41 1.17
C THR A 15 2.80 -22.39 0.23
N LEU A 16 2.79 -23.20 -0.83
CA LEU A 16 3.86 -23.23 -1.83
C LEU A 16 4.02 -21.88 -2.53
N LEU A 17 2.91 -21.22 -2.85
CA LEU A 17 2.90 -19.91 -3.49
C LEU A 17 3.49 -18.83 -2.58
N LEU A 18 3.12 -18.82 -1.30
CA LEU A 18 3.62 -17.83 -0.33
C LEU A 18 5.11 -18.05 0.00
N VAL A 19 5.53 -19.31 0.17
CA VAL A 19 6.95 -19.65 0.37
C VAL A 19 7.76 -19.27 -0.85
N GLY A 20 7.30 -19.64 -2.05
CA GLY A 20 7.97 -19.26 -3.31
C GLY A 20 8.05 -17.75 -3.49
N ALA A 21 6.98 -17.01 -3.18
CA ALA A 21 6.98 -15.55 -3.26
C ALA A 21 7.95 -14.92 -2.23
N ALA A 22 7.90 -15.36 -0.97
CA ALA A 22 8.79 -14.86 0.06
C ALA A 22 10.27 -15.13 -0.26
N MET A 23 10.58 -16.31 -0.78
CA MET A 23 11.93 -16.65 -1.23
C MET A 23 12.37 -15.79 -2.41
N THR A 24 11.50 -15.58 -3.40
CA THR A 24 11.80 -14.72 -4.57
C THR A 24 12.10 -13.30 -4.12
N TYR A 25 11.27 -12.73 -3.24
CA TYR A 25 11.49 -11.38 -2.71
C TYR A 25 12.79 -11.29 -1.91
N TRP A 26 13.05 -12.25 -1.03
CA TRP A 26 14.26 -12.28 -0.22
C TRP A 26 15.52 -12.43 -1.09
N LEU A 27 15.52 -13.35 -2.06
CA LEU A 27 16.62 -13.51 -3.00
C LEU A 27 16.87 -12.25 -3.86
N SER A 28 15.81 -11.51 -4.20
CA SER A 28 15.92 -10.24 -4.91
C SER A 28 16.48 -9.11 -4.05
N ALA A 29 16.37 -9.20 -2.72
CA ALA A 29 16.69 -8.13 -1.77
C ALA A 29 17.96 -8.38 -0.95
N ARG A 30 18.47 -9.61 -0.86
CA ARG A 30 19.48 -10.04 0.14
C ARG A 30 20.80 -9.25 0.09
N ASP A 31 21.17 -8.78 -1.09
CA ASP A 31 22.42 -8.06 -1.33
C ASP A 31 22.17 -6.55 -1.53
N PHE A 32 20.96 -6.07 -1.19
CA PHE A 32 20.56 -4.69 -1.35
C PHE A 32 20.48 -3.97 0.00
N ASP A 33 21.20 -2.85 0.13
CA ASP A 33 21.06 -1.93 1.25
C ASP A 33 20.10 -0.81 0.86
N SER A 34 19.03 -0.63 1.63
CA SER A 34 18.06 0.44 1.43
C SER A 34 18.67 1.84 1.67
N GLY A 35 19.74 1.91 2.45
CA GLY A 35 20.39 3.14 2.89
C GLY A 35 19.50 4.02 3.81
N ARG A 36 18.27 3.60 4.09
CA ARG A 36 17.28 4.37 4.85
C ARG A 36 16.47 3.49 5.82
N PRO A 37 17.15 2.89 6.83
CA PRO A 37 16.52 2.04 7.84
C PRO A 37 15.85 2.86 8.96
N ASP A 38 15.32 4.03 8.66
CA ASP A 38 14.79 5.00 9.63
C ASP A 38 13.76 4.40 10.59
N PHE A 39 12.91 3.47 10.12
CA PHE A 39 11.91 2.84 10.99
C PHE A 39 12.51 1.93 12.07
N PHE A 40 13.67 1.34 11.84
CA PHE A 40 14.35 0.54 12.87
C PHE A 40 14.91 1.44 13.99
N TYR A 41 15.55 2.54 13.62
CA TYR A 41 16.03 3.53 14.61
C TYR A 41 14.87 4.27 15.28
N LEU A 42 13.78 4.56 14.56
CA LEU A 42 12.59 5.15 15.16
C LEU A 42 11.93 4.18 16.13
N ALA A 43 11.91 2.87 15.83
CA ALA A 43 11.41 1.85 16.75
C ALA A 43 12.24 1.82 18.05
N ASP A 44 13.56 1.87 17.95
CA ASP A 44 14.47 1.97 19.11
C ASP A 44 14.20 3.25 19.91
N ALA A 45 14.11 4.39 19.23
CA ALA A 45 13.82 5.67 19.87
C ALA A 45 12.49 5.62 20.66
N LEU A 46 11.43 5.09 20.05
CA LEU A 46 10.12 4.96 20.69
C LEU A 46 10.13 4.00 21.89
N LEU A 47 10.89 2.88 21.83
CA LEU A 47 11.08 1.96 22.96
C LEU A 47 11.75 2.65 24.15
N HIS A 48 12.59 3.66 23.90
CA HIS A 48 13.27 4.45 24.94
C HIS A 48 12.55 5.78 25.26
N GLY A 49 11.29 5.94 24.85
CA GLY A 49 10.48 7.14 25.12
C GLY A 49 10.89 8.39 24.33
N ARG A 50 11.67 8.24 23.26
CA ARG A 50 12.12 9.33 22.38
C ARG A 50 11.30 9.37 21.10
N THR A 51 11.08 10.57 20.54
CA THR A 51 10.38 10.79 19.26
C THR A 51 11.34 11.24 18.15
N TRP A 52 12.65 11.25 18.41
CA TRP A 52 13.73 11.67 17.52
C TRP A 52 14.85 10.63 17.45
N LEU A 53 15.62 10.67 16.38
CA LEU A 53 16.84 9.89 16.18
C LEU A 53 18.06 10.66 16.73
N GLU A 54 19.07 9.93 17.22
CA GLU A 54 20.30 10.52 17.71
C GLU A 54 21.20 11.06 16.59
N GLN A 55 21.04 10.53 15.36
CA GLN A 55 21.81 10.95 14.20
C GLN A 55 20.96 10.90 12.93
N ALA A 56 21.30 11.75 11.96
CA ALA A 56 20.71 11.73 10.64
C ALA A 56 21.22 10.52 9.83
N LEU A 57 20.32 9.81 9.15
CA LEU A 57 20.65 8.67 8.28
C LEU A 57 20.85 9.09 6.82
N GLY A 58 20.79 10.38 6.55
CA GLY A 58 20.99 10.97 5.22
C GLY A 58 20.68 12.46 5.25
N PRO A 59 21.00 13.20 4.17
CA PRO A 59 20.81 14.65 4.12
C PRO A 59 19.37 15.10 3.85
N TYR A 60 18.48 14.18 3.39
CA TYR A 60 17.14 14.49 2.92
C TYR A 60 16.09 13.65 3.64
N ASP A 61 14.83 14.09 3.54
CA ASP A 61 13.65 13.45 4.15
C ASP A 61 13.79 13.30 5.69
N ILE A 62 14.41 14.28 6.31
CA ILE A 62 14.56 14.44 7.77
C ILE A 62 14.21 15.88 8.15
N VAL A 63 13.79 16.08 9.38
CA VAL A 63 13.60 17.41 9.98
C VAL A 63 14.59 17.56 11.13
N VAL A 64 15.37 18.65 11.15
CA VAL A 64 16.31 18.92 12.22
C VAL A 64 15.84 20.18 12.96
N ILE A 65 15.58 20.05 14.27
CA ILE A 65 15.18 21.13 15.17
C ILE A 65 15.96 20.94 16.48
N ASP A 66 16.67 21.96 16.93
CA ASP A 66 17.46 21.95 18.18
C ASP A 66 18.36 20.71 18.30
N GLU A 67 19.14 20.44 17.25
CA GLU A 67 20.04 19.29 17.12
C GLU A 67 19.36 17.90 17.14
N ARG A 68 18.04 17.84 17.23
CA ARG A 68 17.26 16.60 17.18
C ARG A 68 16.82 16.29 15.74
N VAL A 69 16.96 15.03 15.35
CA VAL A 69 16.59 14.55 14.02
C VAL A 69 15.24 13.84 14.07
N TYR A 70 14.26 14.35 13.35
CA TYR A 70 12.92 13.76 13.29
C TYR A 70 12.65 13.12 11.93
N VAL A 71 12.02 11.95 11.98
CA VAL A 71 11.53 11.23 10.79
C VAL A 71 10.14 11.76 10.45
N PRO A 72 9.91 12.39 9.28
CA PRO A 72 8.60 12.94 8.92
C PRO A 72 7.56 11.88 8.57
N PHE A 73 7.99 10.64 8.35
CA PHE A 73 7.10 9.54 7.98
C PHE A 73 6.26 9.04 9.16
N ALA A 74 5.05 8.62 8.86
CA ALA A 74 4.11 8.11 9.85
C ALA A 74 4.65 6.84 10.55
N PRO A 75 4.53 6.72 11.89
CA PRO A 75 5.36 5.81 12.69
C PRO A 75 4.85 4.37 12.81
N PHE A 76 3.73 3.98 12.19
CA PHE A 76 3.15 2.65 12.39
C PHE A 76 4.11 1.51 12.04
N ALA A 77 4.93 1.70 10.99
CA ALA A 77 5.96 0.72 10.63
C ALA A 77 6.96 0.50 11.77
N ALA A 78 7.37 1.56 12.46
CA ALA A 78 8.26 1.45 13.61
C ALA A 78 7.63 0.65 14.76
N PHE A 79 6.32 0.80 15.02
CA PHE A 79 5.62 -0.02 16.02
C PHE A 79 5.62 -1.51 15.67
N VAL A 80 5.44 -1.84 14.39
CA VAL A 80 5.47 -3.25 13.93
C VAL A 80 6.87 -3.85 14.03
N LEU A 81 7.91 -3.03 13.82
CA LEU A 81 9.31 -3.45 13.92
C LEU A 81 9.84 -3.46 15.37
N ALA A 82 9.20 -2.74 16.29
CA ALA A 82 9.64 -2.57 17.67
C ALA A 82 9.91 -3.91 18.41
N PRO A 83 9.10 -4.99 18.30
CA PRO A 83 9.41 -6.26 18.94
C PRO A 83 10.74 -6.86 18.48
N LEU A 84 11.06 -6.80 17.18
CA LEU A 84 12.33 -7.28 16.65
C LEU A 84 13.49 -6.44 17.20
N VAL A 85 13.35 -5.10 17.13
CA VAL A 85 14.37 -4.15 17.63
C VAL A 85 14.60 -4.32 19.13
N ALA A 86 13.57 -4.56 19.92
CA ALA A 86 13.67 -4.80 21.37
C ALA A 86 14.50 -6.05 21.71
N VAL A 87 14.46 -7.08 20.83
CA VAL A 87 15.17 -8.36 21.07
C VAL A 87 16.62 -8.31 20.62
N VAL A 88 16.90 -7.72 19.42
CA VAL A 88 18.23 -7.82 18.81
C VAL A 88 18.95 -6.46 18.68
N GLY A 89 18.30 -5.36 19.03
CA GLY A 89 18.79 -3.99 18.81
C GLY A 89 18.61 -3.51 17.37
N PRO A 90 18.67 -2.19 17.11
CA PRO A 90 18.37 -1.62 15.81
C PRO A 90 19.37 -2.03 14.72
N GLN A 91 20.68 -2.07 15.00
CA GLN A 91 21.72 -2.43 14.03
C GLN A 91 21.58 -3.88 13.55
N ALA A 92 21.37 -4.83 14.47
CA ALA A 92 21.17 -6.22 14.10
C ALA A 92 19.81 -6.43 13.42
N ALA A 93 18.77 -5.69 13.83
CA ALA A 93 17.44 -5.75 13.22
C ALA A 93 17.44 -5.32 11.75
N ILE A 94 18.26 -4.36 11.35
CA ILE A 94 18.39 -3.89 9.96
C ILE A 94 18.81 -5.03 9.02
N ALA A 95 19.69 -5.92 9.45
CA ALA A 95 20.09 -7.08 8.64
C ALA A 95 18.91 -8.02 8.30
N TRP A 96 17.82 -7.95 9.06
CA TRP A 96 16.59 -8.72 8.81
C TRP A 96 15.59 -7.99 7.90
N GLU A 97 15.87 -6.75 7.48
CA GLU A 97 14.93 -5.96 6.66
C GLU A 97 14.46 -6.72 5.40
N PRO A 98 15.34 -7.37 4.59
CA PRO A 98 14.91 -8.14 3.43
C PRO A 98 13.94 -9.27 3.78
N ALA A 99 14.19 -9.99 4.87
CA ALA A 99 13.33 -11.08 5.32
C ALA A 99 11.99 -10.54 5.86
N VAL A 100 12.01 -9.46 6.64
CA VAL A 100 10.81 -8.82 7.18
C VAL A 100 9.91 -8.32 6.05
N ASN A 101 10.45 -7.58 5.08
CA ASN A 101 9.68 -7.07 3.95
C ASN A 101 9.12 -8.21 3.08
N SER A 102 9.88 -9.29 2.88
CA SER A 102 9.42 -10.48 2.16
C SER A 102 8.24 -11.17 2.86
N LEU A 103 8.29 -11.29 4.19
CA LEU A 103 7.20 -11.86 5.00
C LEU A 103 5.97 -10.93 5.03
N LEU A 104 6.18 -9.62 5.12
CA LEU A 104 5.10 -8.64 5.02
C LEU A 104 4.40 -8.75 3.65
N ALA A 105 5.14 -8.75 2.55
CA ALA A 105 4.57 -8.92 1.21
C ALA A 105 3.81 -10.24 1.09
N ALA A 106 4.39 -11.36 1.53
CA ALA A 106 3.73 -12.66 1.52
C ALA A 106 2.43 -12.67 2.36
N SER A 107 2.41 -11.96 3.51
CA SER A 107 1.18 -11.81 4.32
C SER A 107 0.09 -11.06 3.56
N GLY A 108 0.44 -10.02 2.81
CA GLY A 108 -0.48 -9.30 1.91
C GLY A 108 -1.06 -10.23 0.83
N LEU A 109 -0.23 -11.10 0.23
CA LEU A 109 -0.67 -12.11 -0.74
C LEU A 109 -1.64 -13.14 -0.11
N ALA A 110 -1.39 -13.54 1.14
CA ALA A 110 -2.28 -14.44 1.88
C ALA A 110 -3.66 -13.79 2.15
N LEU A 111 -3.67 -12.51 2.49
CA LEU A 111 -4.91 -11.76 2.68
C LEU A 111 -5.68 -11.60 1.36
N LEU A 112 -4.97 -11.30 0.25
CA LEU A 112 -5.57 -11.24 -1.09
C LEU A 112 -6.19 -12.58 -1.49
N TRP A 113 -5.50 -13.71 -1.25
CA TRP A 113 -6.05 -15.04 -1.52
C TRP A 113 -7.36 -15.30 -0.77
N ARG A 114 -7.39 -14.91 0.52
CA ARG A 114 -8.61 -15.03 1.34
C ARG A 114 -9.72 -14.11 0.86
N LEU A 115 -9.36 -12.86 0.50
CA LEU A 115 -10.29 -11.88 -0.04
C LEU A 115 -10.91 -12.38 -1.36
N ALA A 116 -10.10 -12.89 -2.29
CA ALA A 116 -10.56 -13.45 -3.55
C ALA A 116 -11.59 -14.58 -3.32
N GLY A 117 -11.30 -15.48 -2.37
CA GLY A 117 -12.25 -16.51 -1.97
C GLY A 117 -13.56 -15.96 -1.41
N ARG A 118 -13.49 -14.90 -0.62
CA ARG A 118 -14.68 -14.23 -0.03
C ARG A 118 -15.50 -13.47 -1.07
N LEU A 119 -14.84 -12.97 -2.11
CA LEU A 119 -15.47 -12.31 -3.26
C LEU A 119 -16.03 -13.30 -4.31
N GLY A 120 -15.95 -14.61 -4.04
CA GLY A 120 -16.59 -15.63 -4.86
C GLY A 120 -15.67 -16.27 -5.92
N VAL A 121 -14.36 -16.02 -5.92
CA VAL A 121 -13.43 -16.72 -6.82
C VAL A 121 -13.30 -18.17 -6.37
N ALA A 122 -14.03 -19.08 -7.03
CA ALA A 122 -14.03 -20.51 -6.70
C ALA A 122 -12.76 -21.23 -7.17
N SER A 123 -12.25 -20.88 -8.36
CA SER A 123 -11.09 -21.50 -8.98
C SER A 123 -9.81 -21.20 -8.20
N THR A 124 -9.12 -22.25 -7.73
CA THR A 124 -7.77 -22.15 -7.14
C THR A 124 -6.80 -21.54 -8.15
N GLY A 125 -6.89 -21.91 -9.44
CA GLY A 125 -6.04 -21.35 -10.49
C GLY A 125 -6.22 -19.85 -10.67
N ASP A 126 -7.45 -19.34 -10.64
CA ASP A 126 -7.70 -17.90 -10.75
C ASP A 126 -7.20 -17.13 -9.53
N ARG A 127 -7.28 -17.71 -8.31
CA ARG A 127 -6.67 -17.12 -7.12
C ARG A 127 -5.14 -17.05 -7.23
N VAL A 128 -4.49 -18.07 -7.79
CA VAL A 128 -3.05 -18.07 -8.09
C VAL A 128 -2.71 -16.90 -9.02
N TRP A 129 -3.47 -16.71 -10.10
CA TRP A 129 -3.23 -15.63 -11.04
C TRP A 129 -3.45 -14.24 -10.42
N LEU A 130 -4.42 -14.06 -9.53
CA LEU A 130 -4.60 -12.80 -8.78
C LEU A 130 -3.41 -12.53 -7.86
N VAL A 131 -2.87 -13.56 -7.19
CA VAL A 131 -1.69 -13.41 -6.35
C VAL A 131 -0.45 -13.08 -7.18
N ILE A 132 -0.25 -13.73 -8.33
CA ILE A 132 0.84 -13.40 -9.27
C ILE A 132 0.68 -11.98 -9.78
N LEU A 133 -0.55 -11.56 -10.15
CA LEU A 133 -0.83 -10.20 -10.60
C LEU A 133 -0.36 -9.18 -9.56
N PHE A 134 -0.83 -9.28 -8.32
CA PHE A 134 -0.48 -8.30 -7.29
C PHE A 134 0.99 -8.40 -6.87
N GLY A 135 1.50 -9.61 -6.65
CA GLY A 135 2.83 -9.84 -6.09
C GLY A 135 3.97 -9.56 -7.07
N PHE A 136 3.78 -9.89 -8.35
CA PHE A 136 4.88 -9.89 -9.33
C PHE A 136 4.62 -9.06 -10.57
N SER A 137 3.36 -8.73 -10.88
CA SER A 137 2.97 -7.91 -12.02
C SER A 137 2.50 -6.52 -11.60
N THR A 138 3.03 -6.03 -10.46
CA THR A 138 2.86 -4.65 -9.97
C THR A 138 4.15 -4.19 -9.29
N ALA A 139 4.20 -2.93 -8.90
CA ALA A 139 5.31 -2.37 -8.14
C ALA A 139 5.57 -3.08 -6.79
N THR A 140 4.72 -4.01 -6.34
CA THR A 140 4.89 -4.76 -5.08
C THR A 140 6.24 -5.46 -5.01
N TRP A 141 6.69 -6.11 -6.10
CA TRP A 141 7.98 -6.82 -6.11
C TRP A 141 9.14 -5.85 -5.87
N TRP A 142 9.19 -4.78 -6.67
CA TRP A 142 10.25 -3.79 -6.57
C TRP A 142 10.24 -3.08 -5.21
N VAL A 143 9.06 -2.68 -4.70
CA VAL A 143 8.90 -2.06 -3.38
C VAL A 143 9.37 -3.00 -2.27
N THR A 144 9.06 -4.30 -2.37
CA THR A 144 9.46 -5.31 -1.37
C THR A 144 10.98 -5.47 -1.30
N MET A 145 11.65 -5.56 -2.46
CA MET A 145 13.09 -5.76 -2.49
C MET A 145 13.88 -4.50 -2.10
N ARG A 146 13.33 -3.31 -2.37
CA ARG A 146 14.01 -2.04 -2.05
C ARG A 146 14.05 -1.75 -0.56
N GLY A 147 13.01 -2.10 0.19
CA GLY A 147 12.94 -1.78 1.61
C GLY A 147 13.06 -0.28 1.92
N GLY A 148 13.51 0.01 3.13
CA GLY A 148 13.69 1.37 3.62
C GLY A 148 12.38 2.08 3.97
N VAL A 149 12.52 3.26 4.51
CA VAL A 149 11.41 4.05 5.05
C VAL A 149 10.33 4.36 4.01
N TRP A 150 10.71 4.55 2.75
CA TRP A 150 9.76 4.91 1.68
C TRP A 150 8.91 3.73 1.19
N HIS A 151 9.36 2.48 1.37
CA HIS A 151 8.77 1.30 0.74
C HIS A 151 8.09 0.39 1.77
N THR A 152 8.71 0.16 2.93
CA THR A 152 8.14 -0.68 4.00
C THR A 152 6.77 -0.17 4.46
N GLY A 153 6.59 1.16 4.56
CA GLY A 153 5.29 1.77 4.85
C GLY A 153 4.23 1.46 3.78
N GLN A 154 4.60 1.40 2.48
CA GLN A 154 3.66 1.06 1.41
C GLN A 154 3.20 -0.40 1.46
N LEU A 155 4.11 -1.33 1.80
CA LEU A 155 3.73 -2.73 2.03
C LEU A 155 2.74 -2.86 3.18
N MET A 156 3.03 -2.23 4.31
CA MET A 156 2.14 -2.27 5.48
C MET A 156 0.77 -1.66 5.19
N ALA A 157 0.73 -0.53 4.48
CA ALA A 157 -0.51 0.10 4.05
C ALA A 157 -1.36 -0.84 3.19
N SER A 158 -0.74 -1.56 2.24
CA SER A 158 -1.43 -2.55 1.41
C SER A 158 -1.99 -3.71 2.24
N ILE A 159 -1.22 -4.21 3.22
CA ILE A 159 -1.66 -5.29 4.14
C ILE A 159 -2.88 -4.84 4.96
N LEU A 160 -2.81 -3.65 5.56
CA LEU A 160 -3.90 -3.08 6.36
C LEU A 160 -5.16 -2.88 5.51
N THR A 161 -5.00 -2.46 4.24
CA THR A 161 -6.12 -2.31 3.31
C THR A 161 -6.73 -3.66 2.95
N PHE A 162 -5.93 -4.70 2.67
CA PHE A 162 -6.46 -6.05 2.44
C PHE A 162 -7.17 -6.61 3.68
N ALA A 163 -6.62 -6.37 4.88
CA ALA A 163 -7.27 -6.74 6.14
C ALA A 163 -8.62 -6.00 6.31
N GLY A 164 -8.65 -4.70 6.00
CA GLY A 164 -9.87 -3.89 5.99
C GLY A 164 -10.90 -4.39 4.99
N LEU A 165 -10.50 -4.72 3.76
CA LEU A 165 -11.37 -5.32 2.75
C LEU A 165 -11.90 -6.68 3.21
N LEU A 166 -11.03 -7.51 3.80
CA LEU A 166 -11.43 -8.82 4.31
C LEU A 166 -12.46 -8.70 5.45
N GLU A 167 -12.32 -7.72 6.35
CA GLU A 167 -13.32 -7.43 7.38
C GLU A 167 -14.59 -6.83 6.77
N ALA A 168 -14.46 -5.91 5.81
CA ALA A 168 -15.57 -5.23 5.14
C ALA A 168 -16.43 -6.16 4.31
N PHE A 169 -15.87 -7.20 3.68
CA PHE A 169 -16.58 -8.27 3.00
C PHE A 169 -16.92 -9.45 3.93
N GLY A 170 -16.60 -9.35 5.22
CA GLY A 170 -16.85 -10.36 6.22
C GLY A 170 -17.83 -9.93 7.30
N ARG A 171 -17.29 -9.83 8.52
CA ARG A 171 -18.09 -9.53 9.74
C ARG A 171 -18.55 -8.08 9.80
N ARG A 172 -17.89 -7.16 9.09
CA ARG A 172 -18.22 -5.71 9.00
C ARG A 172 -18.24 -5.03 10.37
N ARG A 173 -17.35 -5.41 11.27
CA ARG A 173 -17.28 -4.83 12.63
C ARG A 173 -16.72 -3.41 12.53
N ALA A 174 -17.55 -2.43 12.85
CA ALA A 174 -17.21 -1.02 12.71
C ALA A 174 -15.97 -0.62 13.53
N LEU A 175 -15.85 -1.10 14.77
CA LEU A 175 -14.68 -0.88 15.62
C LEU A 175 -13.38 -1.41 14.96
N VAL A 176 -13.42 -2.61 14.40
CA VAL A 176 -12.24 -3.22 13.76
C VAL A 176 -11.86 -2.46 12.50
N LEU A 177 -12.84 -2.04 11.69
CA LEU A 177 -12.60 -1.19 10.52
C LEU A 177 -12.02 0.16 10.91
N GLY A 178 -12.46 0.74 12.03
CA GLY A 178 -11.89 1.95 12.59
C GLY A 178 -10.44 1.79 13.04
N LEU A 179 -10.10 0.70 13.73
CA LEU A 179 -8.73 0.37 14.13
C LEU A 179 -7.81 0.18 12.92
N LEU A 180 -8.26 -0.56 11.91
CA LEU A 180 -7.50 -0.77 10.68
C LEU A 180 -7.33 0.52 9.86
N ALA A 181 -8.36 1.36 9.80
CA ALA A 181 -8.28 2.68 9.17
C ALA A 181 -7.29 3.60 9.92
N GLY A 182 -7.30 3.56 11.25
CA GLY A 182 -6.37 4.33 12.09
C GLY A 182 -4.91 3.85 11.90
N ALA A 183 -4.68 2.54 11.89
CA ALA A 183 -3.37 1.98 11.59
C ALA A 183 -2.90 2.34 10.17
N GLY A 184 -3.81 2.29 9.18
CA GLY A 184 -3.55 2.74 7.81
C GLY A 184 -3.17 4.22 7.75
N PHE A 185 -3.88 5.09 8.46
CA PHE A 185 -3.58 6.51 8.58
C PHE A 185 -2.20 6.76 9.22
N LEU A 186 -1.86 6.04 10.30
CA LEU A 186 -0.53 6.09 10.94
C LEU A 186 0.58 5.42 10.10
N THR A 187 0.23 4.80 8.97
CA THR A 187 1.17 4.26 8.00
C THR A 187 1.36 5.22 6.84
N ARG A 188 0.23 5.69 6.26
CA ARG A 188 0.19 6.63 5.13
C ARG A 188 -1.10 7.45 5.17
N ALA A 189 -0.97 8.77 5.18
CA ALA A 189 -2.12 9.68 5.28
C ALA A 189 -3.14 9.52 4.13
N THR A 190 -2.72 9.04 2.95
CA THR A 190 -3.59 8.74 1.80
C THR A 190 -4.74 7.79 2.15
N HIS A 191 -4.54 6.90 3.13
CA HIS A 191 -5.56 5.94 3.58
C HIS A 191 -6.75 6.57 4.30
N LEU A 192 -6.63 7.83 4.74
CA LEU A 192 -7.76 8.59 5.27
C LEU A 192 -8.89 8.71 4.24
N ALA A 193 -8.55 8.77 2.94
CA ALA A 193 -9.51 8.83 1.85
C ALA A 193 -10.39 7.55 1.72
N ALA A 194 -9.99 6.43 2.33
CA ALA A 194 -10.78 5.20 2.35
C ALA A 194 -11.80 5.14 3.51
N VAL A 195 -11.72 6.03 4.50
CA VAL A 195 -12.62 6.01 5.68
C VAL A 195 -14.10 6.09 5.31
N PRO A 196 -14.53 6.91 4.33
CA PRO A 196 -15.94 6.91 3.89
C PRO A 196 -16.41 5.54 3.38
N TYR A 197 -15.55 4.82 2.67
CA TYR A 197 -15.86 3.46 2.20
C TYR A 197 -16.02 2.48 3.38
N TRP A 198 -15.12 2.53 4.36
CA TRP A 198 -15.22 1.69 5.55
C TRP A 198 -16.52 1.97 6.31
N ALA A 199 -16.88 3.25 6.50
CA ALA A 199 -18.14 3.63 7.12
C ALA A 199 -19.35 3.07 6.34
N TRP A 200 -19.38 3.27 5.02
CA TRP A 200 -20.43 2.74 4.16
C TRP A 200 -20.54 1.22 4.23
N ARG A 201 -19.42 0.49 4.32
CA ARG A 201 -19.42 -0.98 4.42
C ARG A 201 -20.02 -1.50 5.72
N THR A 202 -20.03 -0.72 6.80
CA THR A 202 -20.67 -1.12 8.05
C THR A 202 -22.19 -1.10 7.97
N LEU A 203 -22.77 -0.39 7.00
CA LEU A 203 -24.22 -0.26 6.86
C LEU A 203 -24.87 -1.58 6.42
N PRO A 204 -26.14 -1.82 6.79
CA PRO A 204 -26.94 -2.94 6.27
C PRO A 204 -27.03 -2.91 4.75
N GLU A 205 -27.14 -4.08 4.14
CA GLU A 205 -27.21 -4.22 2.68
C GLU A 205 -28.38 -3.44 2.07
N ALA A 206 -29.54 -3.45 2.74
CA ALA A 206 -30.73 -2.69 2.29
C ALA A 206 -30.45 -1.20 2.11
N ILE A 207 -29.59 -0.58 2.97
CA ILE A 207 -29.22 0.83 2.87
C ILE A 207 -28.15 1.02 1.77
N ARG A 208 -27.22 0.07 1.62
CA ARG A 208 -26.16 0.15 0.63
C ARG A 208 -26.67 -0.06 -0.80
N GLU A 209 -27.64 -0.96 -1.00
CA GLU A 209 -28.17 -1.30 -2.33
C GLU A 209 -29.28 -0.34 -2.81
N ARG A 210 -29.99 0.31 -1.89
CA ARG A 210 -31.09 1.23 -2.22
C ARG A 210 -30.97 2.52 -1.44
N LEU A 211 -31.36 3.65 -2.06
CA LEU A 211 -31.57 4.89 -1.32
C LEU A 211 -32.72 4.66 -0.33
N PRO A 212 -32.52 4.92 0.95
CA PRO A 212 -33.57 4.75 1.93
C PRO A 212 -34.74 5.70 1.64
N ALA A 213 -35.97 5.20 1.65
CA ALA A 213 -37.16 6.03 1.51
C ALA A 213 -37.31 6.99 2.71
N ASP A 214 -36.84 6.54 3.89
CA ASP A 214 -36.81 7.37 5.10
C ASP A 214 -35.34 7.60 5.55
N ILE A 215 -34.87 8.84 5.35
CA ILE A 215 -33.53 9.28 5.73
C ILE A 215 -33.33 9.18 7.24
N ARG A 216 -34.37 9.44 8.07
CA ARG A 216 -34.24 9.41 9.53
C ARG A 216 -33.97 8.00 10.04
N SER A 217 -34.64 7.00 9.48
CA SER A 217 -34.37 5.59 9.82
C SER A 217 -32.97 5.16 9.40
N ALA A 218 -32.51 5.58 8.24
CA ALA A 218 -31.14 5.31 7.78
C ALA A 218 -30.09 5.94 8.69
N VAL A 219 -30.26 7.19 9.09
CA VAL A 219 -29.37 7.89 10.03
C VAL A 219 -29.33 7.19 11.40
N ARG A 220 -30.48 6.79 11.94
CA ARG A 220 -30.54 6.03 13.21
C ARG A 220 -29.72 4.74 13.19
N VAL A 221 -29.66 4.07 12.05
CA VAL A 221 -28.88 2.82 11.88
C VAL A 221 -27.40 3.12 11.61
N ALA A 222 -27.11 4.19 10.87
CA ALA A 222 -25.76 4.56 10.50
C ALA A 222 -24.97 5.17 11.67
N LEU A 223 -25.60 5.99 12.48
CA LEU A 223 -24.94 6.76 13.54
C LEU A 223 -24.19 5.89 14.58
N PRO A 224 -24.76 4.82 15.16
CA PRO A 224 -24.02 3.95 16.06
C PRO A 224 -22.83 3.26 15.40
N LYS A 225 -22.97 2.87 14.13
CA LYS A 225 -21.88 2.22 13.39
C LYS A 225 -20.75 3.19 13.07
N ALA A 226 -21.08 4.42 12.66
CA ALA A 226 -20.11 5.50 12.50
C ALA A 226 -19.41 5.81 13.83
N GLY A 227 -20.16 5.86 14.94
CA GLY A 227 -19.62 6.04 16.28
C GLY A 227 -18.59 4.96 16.65
N TRP A 228 -18.89 3.68 16.47
CA TRP A 228 -17.93 2.60 16.72
C TRP A 228 -16.72 2.65 15.80
N LEU A 229 -16.88 3.06 14.54
CA LEU A 229 -15.77 3.25 13.62
C LEU A 229 -14.87 4.39 14.11
N LEU A 230 -15.45 5.50 14.53
CA LEU A 230 -14.70 6.64 15.09
C LEU A 230 -13.99 6.27 16.40
N VAL A 231 -14.64 5.50 17.29
CA VAL A 231 -13.99 4.96 18.50
C VAL A 231 -12.77 4.12 18.17
N GLY A 232 -12.84 3.29 17.11
CA GLY A 232 -11.69 2.53 16.64
C GLY A 232 -10.60 3.40 16.01
N PHE A 233 -10.97 4.47 15.33
CA PHE A 233 -10.03 5.39 14.67
C PHE A 233 -9.38 6.39 15.66
N ALA A 234 -10.09 6.80 16.68
CA ALA A 234 -9.70 7.86 17.62
C ALA A 234 -8.33 7.65 18.29
N PRO A 235 -7.91 6.44 18.72
CA PRO A 235 -6.59 6.25 19.30
C PRO A 235 -5.46 6.62 18.33
N ALA A 236 -5.61 6.29 17.05
CA ALA A 236 -4.62 6.62 16.03
C ALA A 236 -4.56 8.12 15.75
N LEU A 237 -5.71 8.78 15.67
CA LEU A 237 -5.80 10.23 15.53
C LEU A 237 -5.21 10.95 16.74
N GLY A 238 -5.60 10.54 17.95
CA GLY A 238 -5.08 11.12 19.20
C GLY A 238 -3.56 10.97 19.29
N PHE A 239 -3.03 9.78 18.94
CA PHE A 239 -1.60 9.56 18.89
C PHE A 239 -0.91 10.46 17.84
N ALA A 240 -1.47 10.59 16.63
CA ALA A 240 -0.88 11.43 15.58
C ALA A 240 -0.81 12.91 16.01
N LEU A 241 -1.88 13.43 16.59
CA LEU A 241 -1.93 14.81 17.08
C LEU A 241 -0.91 15.05 18.21
N TRP A 242 -0.83 14.14 19.17
CA TRP A 242 0.16 14.19 20.25
C TRP A 242 1.58 14.08 19.69
N TYR A 243 1.83 13.11 18.80
CA TYR A 243 3.16 12.86 18.22
C TYR A 243 3.67 14.05 17.40
N ASN A 244 2.78 14.74 16.69
CA ASN A 244 3.10 15.96 15.97
C ASN A 244 3.38 17.13 16.95
N ALA A 245 2.51 17.34 17.95
CA ALA A 245 2.67 18.41 18.94
C ALA A 245 4.01 18.30 19.69
N VAL A 246 4.39 17.09 20.12
CA VAL A 246 5.67 16.87 20.85
C VAL A 246 6.89 17.11 19.98
N ARG A 247 6.79 16.89 18.66
CA ARG A 247 7.92 17.05 17.73
C ARG A 247 8.06 18.46 17.16
N PHE A 248 6.92 19.13 16.93
CA PHE A 248 6.87 20.34 16.10
C PHE A 248 6.07 21.48 16.75
N ASP A 249 5.70 21.37 18.04
CA ASP A 249 4.86 22.33 18.77
C ASP A 249 3.51 22.64 18.08
N ASN A 250 3.12 21.79 17.10
CA ASN A 250 1.88 21.94 16.34
C ASN A 250 1.28 20.56 16.05
N PRO A 251 0.06 20.26 16.56
CA PRO A 251 -0.58 18.96 16.34
C PRO A 251 -0.91 18.66 14.88
N PHE A 252 -0.94 19.68 14.01
CA PHE A 252 -1.25 19.54 12.60
C PHE A 252 -0.02 19.54 11.69
N GLU A 253 1.19 19.77 12.23
CA GLU A 253 2.43 19.67 11.47
C GLU A 253 2.96 18.24 11.48
N SER A 254 2.99 17.61 10.32
CA SER A 254 3.47 16.23 10.16
C SER A 254 4.97 16.11 9.90
N GLY A 255 5.65 17.23 9.64
CA GLY A 255 7.05 17.31 9.27
C GLY A 255 7.31 17.30 7.74
N TYR A 256 6.32 16.98 6.91
CA TYR A 256 6.50 17.01 5.45
C TYR A 256 6.77 18.41 4.90
N GLY A 257 6.23 19.45 5.54
CA GLY A 257 6.50 20.84 5.20
C GLY A 257 7.88 21.31 5.62
N LEU A 258 8.49 20.67 6.62
CA LEU A 258 9.76 21.04 7.25
C LEU A 258 10.94 20.18 6.80
N ALA A 259 10.70 19.05 6.14
CA ALA A 259 11.73 18.09 5.76
C ALA A 259 12.76 18.71 4.81
N ALA A 260 14.04 18.43 5.06
CA ALA A 260 15.13 18.77 4.14
C ALA A 260 14.96 18.02 2.81
N LEU A 261 15.08 18.72 1.70
CA LEU A 261 14.84 18.17 0.36
C LEU A 261 15.97 18.61 -0.60
N PRO A 262 16.24 17.83 -1.68
CA PRO A 262 17.03 18.32 -2.80
C PRO A 262 16.37 19.54 -3.46
N ASP A 263 17.16 20.43 -4.05
CA ASP A 263 16.70 21.71 -4.62
C ASP A 263 15.52 21.55 -5.60
N PHE A 264 15.56 20.51 -6.45
CA PHE A 264 14.50 20.28 -7.43
C PHE A 264 13.17 19.86 -6.80
N LEU A 265 13.17 19.18 -5.65
CA LEU A 265 11.97 18.86 -4.89
C LEU A 265 11.51 20.04 -4.05
N GLU A 266 12.45 20.82 -3.52
CA GLU A 266 12.16 22.07 -2.80
C GLU A 266 11.43 23.05 -3.71
N ALA A 267 11.90 23.26 -4.93
CA ALA A 267 11.24 24.11 -5.93
C ALA A 267 9.80 23.67 -6.21
N ARG A 268 9.53 22.34 -6.19
CA ARG A 268 8.17 21.81 -6.32
C ARG A 268 7.35 22.05 -5.07
N ARG A 269 7.91 21.82 -3.88
CA ARG A 269 7.22 22.02 -2.59
C ARG A 269 6.76 23.47 -2.41
N GLN A 270 7.48 24.45 -2.96
CA GLN A 270 7.10 25.86 -2.94
C GLN A 270 5.77 26.13 -3.67
N LEU A 271 5.38 25.26 -4.61
CA LEU A 271 4.05 25.31 -5.25
C LEU A 271 2.95 24.71 -4.37
N GLY A 272 3.29 24.22 -3.18
CA GLY A 272 2.43 23.54 -2.21
C GLY A 272 2.76 22.06 -2.06
N VAL A 273 2.65 21.54 -0.83
CA VAL A 273 2.83 20.09 -0.57
C VAL A 273 1.85 19.26 -1.40
N PHE A 274 0.61 19.73 -1.50
CA PHE A 274 -0.43 19.20 -2.38
C PHE A 274 -0.93 20.34 -3.27
N SER A 275 -0.75 20.23 -4.58
CA SER A 275 -1.15 21.27 -5.54
C SER A 275 -1.57 20.67 -6.88
N LEU A 276 -2.52 21.30 -7.54
CA LEU A 276 -2.88 20.97 -8.92
C LEU A 276 -1.71 21.17 -9.90
N ALA A 277 -0.72 21.99 -9.56
CA ALA A 277 0.50 22.18 -10.35
C ALA A 277 1.31 20.88 -10.53
N HIS A 278 1.15 19.90 -9.62
CA HIS A 278 1.85 18.62 -9.69
C HIS A 278 1.09 17.56 -10.51
N LEU A 279 -0.19 17.82 -10.83
CA LEU A 279 -1.09 16.82 -11.42
C LEU A 279 -0.59 16.31 -12.78
N SER A 280 -0.18 17.20 -13.69
CA SER A 280 0.24 16.80 -15.04
C SER A 280 1.46 15.89 -15.00
N MET A 281 2.47 16.24 -14.21
CA MET A 281 3.69 15.45 -14.04
C MET A 281 3.39 14.07 -13.42
N ASN A 282 2.59 14.03 -12.35
CA ASN A 282 2.28 12.77 -11.69
C ASN A 282 1.38 11.88 -12.57
N LEU A 283 0.47 12.45 -13.38
CA LEU A 283 -0.30 11.71 -14.37
C LEU A 283 0.59 11.16 -15.48
N GLU A 284 1.61 11.91 -15.92
CA GLU A 284 2.60 11.43 -16.88
C GLU A 284 3.30 10.19 -16.32
N TYR A 285 3.89 10.26 -15.14
CA TYR A 285 4.57 9.12 -14.49
C TYR A 285 3.64 7.93 -14.25
N PHE A 286 2.38 8.20 -13.91
CA PHE A 286 1.39 7.17 -13.66
C PHE A 286 0.94 6.44 -14.93
N LEU A 287 0.69 7.17 -16.05
CA LEU A 287 -0.03 6.61 -17.19
C LEU A 287 0.86 6.24 -18.40
N TRP A 288 1.87 7.06 -18.75
CA TRP A 288 2.58 6.88 -20.02
C TRP A 288 4.08 7.08 -20.01
N HIS A 289 4.69 7.44 -18.89
CA HIS A 289 6.14 7.54 -18.82
C HIS A 289 6.79 6.16 -18.98
N LEU A 290 7.79 6.06 -19.88
CA LEU A 290 8.47 4.81 -20.18
C LEU A 290 9.97 4.83 -19.82
N GLY A 291 10.46 5.92 -19.21
CA GLY A 291 11.89 6.17 -19.02
C GLY A 291 12.54 6.66 -20.31
N GLN A 292 13.82 6.39 -20.50
CA GLN A 292 14.62 6.82 -21.64
C GLN A 292 14.59 5.79 -22.77
N ALA A 293 14.35 6.23 -24.00
CA ALA A 293 14.43 5.35 -25.16
C ALA A 293 15.88 4.93 -25.44
N THR A 294 16.10 3.67 -25.82
CA THR A 294 17.41 3.09 -26.16
C THR A 294 17.37 2.43 -27.54
N ALA A 295 18.53 2.37 -28.21
CA ALA A 295 18.64 1.71 -29.52
C ALA A 295 18.66 0.18 -29.43
N THR A 296 18.94 -0.39 -28.26
CA THR A 296 19.05 -1.83 -28.02
C THR A 296 17.90 -2.33 -27.15
N PHE A 297 17.60 -3.63 -27.26
CA PHE A 297 16.62 -4.31 -26.41
C PHE A 297 16.95 -4.09 -24.92
N PRO A 298 15.97 -3.77 -24.06
CA PRO A 298 14.51 -3.76 -24.28
C PRO A 298 13.93 -2.44 -24.83
N TRP A 299 14.71 -1.63 -25.52
CA TRP A 299 14.37 -0.34 -26.16
C TRP A 299 13.97 0.80 -25.21
N PHE A 300 14.07 0.59 -23.91
CA PHE A 300 13.93 1.61 -22.89
C PHE A 300 14.80 1.28 -21.67
N LYS A 301 15.25 2.32 -20.97
CA LYS A 301 15.96 2.26 -19.70
C LYS A 301 15.18 3.08 -18.68
N PRO A 302 14.84 2.52 -17.50
CA PRO A 302 14.24 3.30 -16.42
C PRO A 302 15.15 4.46 -16.00
N ASP A 303 14.54 5.58 -15.58
CA ASP A 303 15.27 6.79 -15.18
C ASP A 303 15.04 7.16 -13.69
N GLY A 304 14.34 6.30 -12.96
CA GLY A 304 14.01 6.51 -11.55
C GLY A 304 12.81 7.43 -11.29
N LEU A 305 12.25 8.09 -12.30
CA LEU A 305 11.06 8.94 -12.14
C LEU A 305 9.76 8.13 -12.04
N GLY A 306 9.82 6.86 -12.40
CA GLY A 306 8.71 5.95 -12.45
C GLY A 306 8.45 5.43 -13.86
N MET A 307 7.46 4.58 -13.99
CA MET A 307 7.01 4.06 -15.28
C MET A 307 5.52 3.84 -15.26
N SER A 308 4.92 3.98 -16.44
CA SER A 308 3.50 3.74 -16.67
C SER A 308 2.96 2.48 -15.99
N VAL A 309 1.90 2.64 -15.22
CA VAL A 309 1.15 1.51 -14.65
C VAL A 309 0.57 0.61 -15.75
N LEU A 310 0.27 1.18 -16.93
CA LEU A 310 -0.24 0.40 -18.07
C LEU A 310 0.83 -0.56 -18.63
N LEU A 311 2.11 -0.25 -18.47
CA LEU A 311 3.22 -1.12 -18.84
C LEU A 311 3.62 -2.06 -17.70
N THR A 312 3.77 -1.52 -16.49
CA THR A 312 4.27 -2.29 -15.33
C THR A 312 3.23 -3.19 -14.71
N SER A 313 1.93 -2.87 -14.89
CA SER A 313 0.83 -3.60 -14.26
C SER A 313 -0.38 -3.78 -15.19
N PRO A 314 -0.18 -4.23 -16.46
CA PRO A 314 -1.26 -4.26 -17.46
C PRO A 314 -2.41 -5.19 -17.05
N GLY A 315 -2.14 -6.21 -16.23
CA GLY A 315 -3.15 -7.13 -15.71
C GLY A 315 -4.20 -6.44 -14.82
N LEU A 316 -3.91 -5.27 -14.23
CA LEU A 316 -4.89 -4.51 -13.41
C LEU A 316 -6.06 -3.98 -14.25
N LEU A 317 -5.90 -3.82 -15.57
CA LEU A 317 -7.00 -3.49 -16.48
C LEU A 317 -8.15 -4.51 -16.41
N PHE A 318 -7.92 -5.71 -15.86
CA PHE A 318 -8.97 -6.70 -15.64
C PHE A 318 -10.10 -6.18 -14.73
N ALA A 319 -9.84 -5.17 -13.90
CA ALA A 319 -10.85 -4.51 -13.07
C ALA A 319 -12.01 -3.92 -13.90
N VAL A 320 -11.81 -3.55 -15.16
CA VAL A 320 -12.88 -3.05 -16.05
C VAL A 320 -13.96 -4.09 -16.33
N ARG A 321 -13.65 -5.40 -16.15
CA ARG A 321 -14.58 -6.51 -16.32
C ARG A 321 -15.50 -6.71 -15.10
N ALA A 322 -15.28 -6.02 -13.99
CA ALA A 322 -16.17 -6.03 -12.85
C ALA A 322 -17.57 -5.51 -13.24
N ASP A 323 -18.59 -5.88 -12.47
CA ASP A 323 -19.98 -5.47 -12.75
C ASP A 323 -20.22 -4.02 -12.27
N TRP A 324 -19.90 -3.06 -13.11
CA TRP A 324 -20.03 -1.61 -12.84
C TRP A 324 -21.48 -1.12 -12.64
N ARG A 325 -22.46 -1.98 -12.79
CA ARG A 325 -23.86 -1.68 -12.43
C ARG A 325 -24.10 -1.81 -10.92
N ARG A 326 -23.24 -2.54 -10.23
CA ARG A 326 -23.32 -2.72 -8.77
C ARG A 326 -22.74 -1.52 -8.04
N ARG A 327 -23.45 -1.01 -7.05
CA ARG A 327 -22.97 0.08 -6.17
C ARG A 327 -21.67 -0.26 -5.46
N GLU A 328 -21.48 -1.52 -5.08
CA GLU A 328 -20.23 -2.01 -4.48
C GLU A 328 -19.02 -1.80 -5.40
N THR A 329 -19.15 -2.14 -6.68
CA THR A 329 -18.11 -1.96 -7.69
C THR A 329 -17.79 -0.49 -7.88
N ILE A 330 -18.81 0.36 -7.98
CA ILE A 330 -18.65 1.82 -8.11
C ILE A 330 -17.96 2.37 -6.85
N ALA A 331 -18.39 1.97 -5.65
CA ALA A 331 -17.81 2.43 -4.40
C ALA A 331 -16.33 2.04 -4.26
N LEU A 332 -15.95 0.81 -4.65
CA LEU A 332 -14.55 0.38 -4.71
C LEU A 332 -13.73 1.20 -5.70
N GLY A 333 -14.26 1.42 -6.91
CA GLY A 333 -13.59 2.22 -7.94
C GLY A 333 -13.38 3.67 -7.52
N LEU A 334 -14.42 4.31 -6.94
CA LEU A 334 -14.30 5.65 -6.38
C LEU A 334 -13.31 5.71 -5.23
N THR A 335 -13.28 4.71 -4.36
CA THR A 335 -12.33 4.67 -3.24
C THR A 335 -10.90 4.52 -3.75
N ALA A 336 -10.66 3.65 -4.74
CA ALA A 336 -9.35 3.54 -5.38
C ALA A 336 -8.89 4.89 -5.95
N LEU A 337 -9.78 5.61 -6.62
CA LEU A 337 -9.48 6.94 -7.15
C LEU A 337 -9.21 7.95 -6.03
N LEU A 338 -10.05 8.01 -4.99
CA LEU A 338 -9.89 8.94 -3.87
C LEU A 338 -8.58 8.71 -3.12
N VAL A 339 -8.12 7.46 -2.96
CA VAL A 339 -6.83 7.12 -2.35
C VAL A 339 -5.66 7.51 -3.26
N LEU A 340 -5.83 7.44 -4.58
CA LEU A 340 -4.80 7.83 -5.56
C LEU A 340 -4.63 9.35 -5.67
N VAL A 341 -5.72 10.12 -5.58
CA VAL A 341 -5.72 11.58 -5.82
C VAL A 341 -4.68 12.33 -4.99
N PRO A 342 -4.52 12.12 -3.66
CA PRO A 342 -3.48 12.81 -2.90
C PRO A 342 -2.07 12.58 -3.48
N SER A 343 -1.77 11.37 -3.95
CA SER A 343 -0.47 11.04 -4.56
C SER A 343 -0.27 11.76 -5.90
N LEU A 344 -1.33 11.97 -6.67
CA LEU A 344 -1.28 12.75 -7.93
C LEU A 344 -1.09 14.24 -7.70
N LEU A 345 -1.49 14.75 -6.54
CA LEU A 345 -1.34 16.16 -6.16
C LEU A 345 -0.06 16.43 -5.36
N TYR A 346 0.69 15.40 -4.98
CA TYR A 346 1.88 15.51 -4.13
C TYR A 346 3.12 15.95 -4.92
N TYR A 347 3.95 16.83 -4.34
CA TYR A 347 5.15 17.35 -5.01
C TYR A 347 6.22 16.29 -5.29
N GLY A 348 6.27 15.23 -4.47
CA GLY A 348 7.40 14.28 -4.44
C GLY A 348 7.52 13.34 -5.63
N GLY A 349 6.49 13.15 -6.46
CA GLY A 349 6.53 12.32 -7.68
C GLY A 349 6.97 10.86 -7.50
N GLY A 350 7.58 10.50 -6.36
CA GLY A 350 8.05 9.14 -6.06
C GLY A 350 9.50 8.87 -6.48
N TRP A 351 10.37 9.88 -6.48
CA TRP A 351 11.78 9.79 -6.85
C TRP A 351 12.47 8.45 -6.54
N TRP A 352 13.25 7.95 -7.50
CA TRP A 352 13.90 6.65 -7.57
C TRP A 352 12.93 5.48 -7.34
N GLN A 353 12.13 5.23 -8.37
CA GLN A 353 11.15 4.16 -8.38
C GLN A 353 11.12 3.44 -9.74
N PHE A 354 10.64 2.19 -9.71
CA PHE A 354 10.21 1.44 -10.88
C PHE A 354 8.70 1.22 -10.81
N GLY A 355 7.99 1.56 -11.88
CA GLY A 355 6.54 1.74 -11.84
C GLY A 355 6.16 3.01 -11.07
N TYR A 356 4.89 3.32 -10.99
CA TYR A 356 4.38 4.41 -10.16
C TYR A 356 4.00 3.85 -8.78
N ARG A 357 4.99 3.74 -7.87
CA ARG A 357 4.83 3.06 -6.57
C ARG A 357 3.73 3.64 -5.69
N TYR A 358 3.40 4.93 -5.83
CA TYR A 358 2.32 5.55 -5.03
C TYR A 358 0.94 4.98 -5.38
N ALA A 359 0.74 4.41 -6.57
CA ALA A 359 -0.48 3.71 -6.91
C ALA A 359 -0.69 2.43 -6.07
N LEU A 360 0.37 1.91 -5.42
CA LEU A 360 0.25 0.73 -4.55
C LEU A 360 -0.75 0.94 -3.41
N ASP A 361 -0.95 2.19 -2.96
CA ASP A 361 -1.94 2.52 -1.93
C ASP A 361 -3.38 2.21 -2.38
N CYS A 362 -3.69 2.38 -3.67
CA CYS A 362 -5.03 2.10 -4.22
C CYS A 362 -5.18 0.68 -4.79
N PHE A 363 -4.08 -0.02 -5.08
CA PHE A 363 -4.11 -1.34 -5.72
C PHE A 363 -4.92 -2.40 -4.96
N PRO A 364 -4.96 -2.47 -3.62
CA PRO A 364 -5.84 -3.43 -2.93
C PRO A 364 -7.31 -3.28 -3.30
N PHE A 365 -7.81 -2.05 -3.53
CA PHE A 365 -9.18 -1.82 -3.99
C PHE A 365 -9.36 -2.27 -5.45
N VAL A 366 -8.37 -1.99 -6.32
CA VAL A 366 -8.36 -2.46 -7.71
C VAL A 366 -8.29 -3.99 -7.75
N MET A 367 -7.52 -4.62 -6.87
CA MET A 367 -7.45 -6.09 -6.77
C MET A 367 -8.78 -6.71 -6.31
N ALA A 368 -9.54 -6.02 -5.45
CA ALA A 368 -10.90 -6.46 -5.12
C ALA A 368 -11.81 -6.43 -6.35
N LEU A 369 -11.71 -5.39 -7.20
CA LEU A 369 -12.43 -5.34 -8.49
C LEU A 369 -11.97 -6.45 -9.45
N CYS A 370 -10.67 -6.71 -9.55
CA CYS A 370 -10.14 -7.84 -10.33
C CYS A 370 -10.66 -9.19 -9.81
N ALA A 371 -10.75 -9.37 -8.48
CA ALA A 371 -11.31 -10.57 -7.89
C ALA A 371 -12.82 -10.73 -8.18
N MET A 372 -13.59 -9.64 -8.13
CA MET A 372 -15.01 -9.65 -8.52
C MET A 372 -15.18 -10.00 -10.02
N ALA A 373 -14.31 -9.47 -10.88
CA ALA A 373 -14.29 -9.81 -12.30
C ALA A 373 -13.92 -11.28 -12.52
N ALA A 374 -12.92 -11.80 -11.79
CA ALA A 374 -12.48 -13.19 -11.86
C ALA A 374 -13.57 -14.17 -11.36
N ALA A 375 -14.31 -13.80 -10.32
CA ALA A 375 -15.44 -14.59 -9.84
C ALA A 375 -16.56 -14.74 -10.89
N ARG A 376 -16.73 -13.74 -11.75
CA ARG A 376 -17.78 -13.73 -12.79
C ARG A 376 -17.34 -14.36 -14.11
N HIS A 377 -16.10 -14.14 -14.53
CA HIS A 377 -15.64 -14.45 -15.90
C HIS A 377 -14.49 -15.47 -15.94
N GLY A 378 -13.86 -15.79 -14.79
CA GLY A 378 -12.57 -16.47 -14.77
C GLY A 378 -11.46 -15.63 -15.41
N ILE A 379 -10.22 -16.06 -15.25
CA ILE A 379 -9.04 -15.39 -15.85
C ILE A 379 -8.64 -16.14 -17.12
N GLY A 380 -9.05 -15.61 -18.27
CA GLY A 380 -8.77 -16.19 -19.58
C GLY A 380 -7.32 -16.04 -20.04
N ARG A 381 -6.95 -16.69 -21.15
CA ARG A 381 -5.56 -16.72 -21.68
C ARG A 381 -4.99 -15.32 -21.94
N GLY A 382 -5.78 -14.39 -22.50
CA GLY A 382 -5.33 -13.03 -22.79
C GLY A 382 -4.94 -12.27 -21.51
N TRP A 383 -5.73 -12.40 -20.44
CA TRP A 383 -5.40 -11.77 -19.17
C TRP A 383 -4.18 -12.38 -18.49
N LYS A 384 -4.00 -13.72 -18.60
CA LYS A 384 -2.80 -14.41 -18.13
C LYS A 384 -1.55 -13.90 -18.88
N ALA A 385 -1.66 -13.68 -20.19
CA ALA A 385 -0.57 -13.11 -20.99
C ALA A 385 -0.22 -11.68 -20.53
N LEU A 386 -1.21 -10.82 -20.26
CA LEU A 386 -0.96 -9.49 -19.71
C LEU A 386 -0.31 -9.53 -18.33
N ILE A 387 -0.73 -10.46 -17.47
CA ILE A 387 -0.10 -10.66 -16.16
C ILE A 387 1.37 -11.08 -16.34
N LEU A 388 1.66 -12.04 -17.22
CA LEU A 388 3.03 -12.47 -17.50
C LEU A 388 3.89 -11.37 -18.12
N LEU A 389 3.32 -10.54 -18.99
CA LEU A 389 4.00 -9.34 -19.49
C LEU A 389 4.41 -8.42 -18.35
N GLY A 390 3.48 -8.11 -17.43
CA GLY A 390 3.79 -7.30 -16.27
C GLY A 390 4.85 -7.95 -15.35
N VAL A 391 4.82 -9.29 -15.18
CA VAL A 391 5.88 -10.01 -14.45
C VAL A 391 7.24 -9.81 -15.12
N ALA A 392 7.33 -9.96 -16.44
CA ALA A 392 8.57 -9.77 -17.18
C ALA A 392 9.10 -8.33 -17.06
N VAL A 393 8.21 -7.34 -17.16
CA VAL A 393 8.56 -5.92 -17.00
C VAL A 393 9.05 -5.62 -15.57
N ASN A 394 8.39 -6.15 -14.53
CA ASN A 394 8.85 -5.95 -13.15
C ASN A 394 10.14 -6.71 -12.84
N LEU A 395 10.36 -7.88 -13.42
CA LEU A 395 11.65 -8.58 -13.34
C LEU A 395 12.79 -7.74 -13.95
N TYR A 396 12.52 -7.06 -15.08
CA TYR A 396 13.46 -6.09 -15.63
C TYR A 396 13.72 -4.92 -14.67
N GLY A 397 12.70 -4.43 -13.97
CA GLY A 397 12.86 -3.40 -12.93
C GLY A 397 13.73 -3.86 -11.77
N VAL A 398 13.59 -5.11 -11.33
CA VAL A 398 14.48 -5.72 -10.32
C VAL A 398 15.91 -5.79 -10.83
N TYR A 399 16.12 -6.25 -12.06
CA TYR A 399 17.46 -6.28 -12.69
C TYR A 399 18.08 -4.88 -12.80
N TRP A 400 17.31 -3.90 -13.25
CA TRP A 400 17.75 -2.50 -13.37
C TRP A 400 18.19 -1.91 -12.03
N ASN A 401 17.57 -2.29 -10.93
CA ASN A 401 17.96 -1.77 -9.60
C ASN A 401 19.43 -2.07 -9.24
N PHE A 402 19.98 -3.17 -9.75
CA PHE A 402 21.39 -3.55 -9.55
C PHE A 402 22.30 -3.11 -10.70
N ASN A 403 21.73 -2.68 -11.83
CA ASN A 403 22.44 -2.27 -13.05
C ASN A 403 21.82 -0.99 -13.63
N PRO A 404 21.82 0.13 -12.86
CA PRO A 404 21.13 1.37 -13.22
C PRO A 404 21.78 2.13 -14.39
#